data_136bc3aba0e27df8121f9053522fad4c
#
_entry.id   136bc3aba0e27df8121f9053522fad4c
#
_cell.length_a   1.000
_cell.length_b   1.000
_cell.length_c   1.000
_cell.angle_alpha   90.00
_cell.angle_beta   90.00
_cell.angle_gamma   90.00
#
_symmetry.space_group_name_H-M   'P 1'
#
loop_
_entity.id
_entity.type
_entity.pdbx_description
1 polymer ?
#
loop_
_entity_poly.entity_id
_entity_poly.type
_entity_poly.pdbx_seq_one_letter_code
_entity_poly.pdbx_strand_id
1 'polypeptide(L)'
;MAVIGIIVGVAALFIGTLFPQFQSLLVDETYTREKFAASAVTNRLPADAFQRLEKPSDFMNEDYRQVRQVVRDVFFSDSDSSQDLYCVLYKVKDGTVTLVYTLEDICVAYPYDWEYEGTDLQEVMEQGATKTYATNSSSGSFVFIHSPIRDKSGDIIGIIEVGTDMNSLTEKSREIQVSLIINLIAIMVVFFMLTFEVIYFIKGRQELKRRKQEENNSRLPVEIFRFIVFLVFFFTNLTCAILPIYAMKISEKMSVQGLSPAMLAAVPISAEVLSGAIFSALGGKVIHKLGAKRSVFVSSVLLTAGLGLRVVPNIWLLTLSALLLGAGWGVLLLLVNLMIVELPDEEKNRAYAYYSVSSLSGANC
;
A
#
# COMPACT_ATOMS: atom_id res chain seq x y z
N MET A 1 31.31 -4.62 -5.92
CA MET A 1 31.21 -5.70 -4.92
C MET A 1 30.84 -5.17 -3.54
N ALA A 2 31.59 -4.20 -2.92
CA ALA A 2 31.26 -3.66 -1.59
C ALA A 2 29.84 -3.05 -1.48
N VAL A 3 29.40 -2.27 -2.47
CA VAL A 3 28.07 -1.63 -2.49
C VAL A 3 26.95 -2.70 -2.53
N ILE A 4 27.11 -3.75 -3.34
CA ILE A 4 26.15 -4.87 -3.39
C ILE A 4 26.09 -5.59 -2.05
N GLY A 5 27.26 -5.82 -1.40
CA GLY A 5 27.33 -6.43 -0.07
C GLY A 5 26.60 -5.60 1.01
N ILE A 6 26.73 -4.28 0.97
CA ILE A 6 26.03 -3.36 1.89
C ILE A 6 24.52 -3.42 1.64
N ILE A 7 24.08 -3.37 0.38
CA ILE A 7 22.64 -3.42 0.02
C ILE A 7 22.01 -4.75 0.48
N VAL A 8 22.66 -5.87 0.20
CA VAL A 8 22.19 -7.20 0.63
C VAL A 8 22.17 -7.29 2.17
N GLY A 9 23.19 -6.76 2.83
CA GLY A 9 23.27 -6.71 4.30
C GLY A 9 22.13 -5.87 4.92
N VAL A 10 21.86 -4.69 4.37
CA VAL A 10 20.73 -3.84 4.80
C VAL A 10 19.39 -4.52 4.55
N ALA A 11 19.21 -5.18 3.39
CA ALA A 11 18.00 -5.91 3.08
C ALA A 11 17.77 -7.10 4.03
N ALA A 12 18.81 -7.87 4.32
CA ALA A 12 18.75 -8.98 5.26
C ALA A 12 18.44 -8.52 6.69
N LEU A 13 19.01 -7.40 7.12
CA LEU A 13 18.77 -6.79 8.42
C LEU A 13 17.34 -6.25 8.51
N PHE A 14 16.84 -5.62 7.45
CA PHE A 14 15.46 -5.14 7.36
C PHE A 14 14.44 -6.29 7.48
N ILE A 15 14.64 -7.38 6.71
CA ILE A 15 13.78 -8.56 6.78
C ILE A 15 13.89 -9.23 8.15
N GLY A 16 15.10 -9.40 8.69
CA GLY A 16 15.31 -10.06 9.97
C GLY A 16 14.79 -9.30 11.20
N THR A 17 14.71 -7.97 11.15
CA THR A 17 14.24 -7.16 12.30
C THR A 17 12.79 -6.74 12.19
N LEU A 18 12.33 -6.33 11.02
CA LEU A 18 10.97 -5.82 10.83
C LEU A 18 9.92 -6.92 10.66
N PHE A 19 10.29 -8.05 10.10
CA PHE A 19 9.32 -9.13 9.87
C PHE A 19 8.75 -9.74 11.16
N PRO A 20 9.54 -10.07 12.19
CA PRO A 20 8.98 -10.51 13.47
C PRO A 20 8.09 -9.47 14.16
N GLN A 21 8.46 -8.18 14.06
CA GLN A 21 7.64 -7.09 14.59
C GLN A 21 6.31 -6.98 13.84
N PHE A 22 6.32 -7.17 12.53
CA PHE A 22 5.12 -7.16 11.71
C PHE A 22 4.18 -8.33 12.05
N GLN A 23 4.71 -9.54 12.27
CA GLN A 23 3.90 -10.68 12.71
C GLN A 23 3.24 -10.42 14.07
N SER A 24 4.00 -9.85 15.03
CA SER A 24 3.44 -9.47 16.34
C SER A 24 2.31 -8.45 16.19
N LEU A 25 2.48 -7.43 15.34
CA LEU A 25 1.45 -6.43 15.07
C LEU A 25 0.18 -7.04 14.45
N LEU A 26 0.32 -8.00 13.53
CA LEU A 26 -0.83 -8.70 12.94
C LEU A 26 -1.63 -9.48 13.99
N VAL A 27 -0.94 -10.18 14.88
CA VAL A 27 -1.59 -10.92 15.98
C VAL A 27 -2.31 -9.96 16.93
N ASP A 28 -1.67 -8.86 17.32
CA ASP A 28 -2.26 -7.85 18.20
C ASP A 28 -3.48 -7.15 17.55
N GLU A 29 -3.40 -6.87 16.24
CA GLU A 29 -4.54 -6.34 15.48
C GLU A 29 -5.69 -7.37 15.43
N THR A 30 -5.38 -8.65 15.23
CA THR A 30 -6.36 -9.73 15.21
C THR A 30 -7.08 -9.81 16.56
N TYR A 31 -6.37 -9.83 17.70
CA TYR A 31 -6.99 -9.78 19.02
C TYR A 31 -7.86 -8.55 19.24
N THR A 32 -7.46 -7.40 18.70
CA THR A 32 -8.26 -6.17 18.80
C THR A 32 -9.57 -6.29 18.01
N ARG A 33 -9.53 -6.87 16.83
CA ARG A 33 -10.72 -7.14 15.99
C ARG A 33 -11.64 -8.17 16.65
N GLU A 34 -11.09 -9.25 17.20
CA GLU A 34 -11.83 -10.28 17.92
C GLU A 34 -12.55 -9.70 19.15
N LYS A 35 -11.85 -8.87 19.95
CA LYS A 35 -12.44 -8.17 21.12
C LYS A 35 -13.58 -7.24 20.69
N PHE A 36 -13.39 -6.51 19.59
CA PHE A 36 -14.43 -5.64 19.07
C PHE A 36 -15.66 -6.42 18.63
N ALA A 37 -15.47 -7.51 17.87
CA ALA A 37 -16.56 -8.37 17.41
C ALA A 37 -17.30 -9.02 18.59
N ALA A 38 -16.57 -9.58 19.57
CA ALA A 38 -17.17 -10.15 20.78
C ALA A 38 -17.97 -9.11 21.57
N SER A 39 -17.42 -7.91 21.77
CA SER A 39 -18.11 -6.81 22.43
C SER A 39 -19.37 -6.35 21.67
N ALA A 40 -19.29 -6.30 20.32
CA ALA A 40 -20.43 -5.93 19.49
C ALA A 40 -21.58 -6.94 19.59
N VAL A 41 -21.24 -8.23 19.68
CA VAL A 41 -22.25 -9.29 19.92
C VAL A 41 -22.81 -9.21 21.33
N THR A 42 -21.95 -9.23 22.35
CA THR A 42 -22.40 -9.28 23.77
C THR A 42 -23.28 -8.09 24.16
N ASN A 43 -23.01 -6.90 23.63
CA ASN A 43 -23.78 -5.70 23.89
C ASN A 43 -25.17 -5.69 23.20
N ARG A 44 -25.38 -6.49 22.15
CA ARG A 44 -26.63 -6.58 21.37
C ARG A 44 -27.40 -7.87 21.62
N LEU A 45 -26.74 -8.87 22.21
CA LEU A 45 -27.32 -10.18 22.44
C LEU A 45 -28.56 -10.11 23.31
N PRO A 46 -29.72 -10.67 22.91
CA PRO A 46 -30.90 -10.74 23.73
C PRO A 46 -30.70 -11.78 24.87
N ALA A 47 -30.20 -11.33 26.03
CA ALA A 47 -29.85 -12.19 27.15
C ALA A 47 -30.95 -13.17 27.57
N ASP A 48 -32.21 -12.70 27.62
CA ASP A 48 -33.35 -13.52 27.95
C ASP A 48 -33.61 -14.66 26.95
N ALA A 49 -33.42 -14.40 25.65
CA ALA A 49 -33.53 -15.42 24.60
C ALA A 49 -32.36 -16.41 24.68
N PHE A 50 -31.13 -15.88 24.88
CA PHE A 50 -29.97 -16.73 25.05
C PHE A 50 -30.09 -17.68 26.24
N GLN A 51 -30.60 -17.20 27.37
CA GLN A 51 -30.81 -18.02 28.56
C GLN A 51 -31.81 -19.16 28.37
N ARG A 52 -32.84 -19.00 27.51
CA ARG A 52 -33.85 -20.04 27.22
C ARG A 52 -33.36 -21.16 26.29
N LEU A 53 -32.23 -20.97 25.59
CA LEU A 53 -31.66 -21.99 24.68
C LEU A 53 -30.95 -23.07 25.50
N GLU A 54 -31.65 -24.12 25.94
CA GLU A 54 -31.10 -25.15 26.80
C GLU A 54 -31.18 -26.58 26.20
N LYS A 55 -32.00 -26.77 25.17
CA LYS A 55 -32.31 -28.11 24.64
C LYS A 55 -32.07 -28.19 23.17
N PRO A 56 -31.75 -29.37 22.61
CA PRO A 56 -31.64 -29.54 21.17
C PRO A 56 -32.89 -29.14 20.38
N SER A 57 -34.08 -29.25 21.01
CA SER A 57 -35.36 -28.82 20.43
C SER A 57 -35.47 -27.31 20.23
N ASP A 58 -34.61 -26.52 20.86
CA ASP A 58 -34.62 -25.05 20.75
C ASP A 58 -33.91 -24.58 19.47
N PHE A 59 -33.26 -25.48 18.75
CA PHE A 59 -32.65 -25.19 17.47
C PHE A 59 -33.69 -24.63 16.47
N MET A 60 -33.36 -23.50 15.86
CA MET A 60 -34.21 -22.76 14.91
C MET A 60 -35.56 -22.24 15.48
N ASN A 61 -35.79 -22.29 16.81
CA ASN A 61 -36.91 -21.59 17.42
C ASN A 61 -36.75 -20.07 17.33
N GLU A 62 -37.70 -19.30 17.84
CA GLU A 62 -37.68 -17.83 17.78
C GLU A 62 -36.50 -17.24 18.59
N ASP A 63 -36.19 -17.79 19.75
CA ASP A 63 -35.06 -17.35 20.59
C ASP A 63 -33.73 -17.60 19.87
N TYR A 64 -33.56 -18.76 19.22
CA TYR A 64 -32.38 -19.06 18.42
C TYR A 64 -32.23 -18.10 17.24
N ARG A 65 -33.32 -17.79 16.54
CA ARG A 65 -33.28 -16.86 15.41
C ARG A 65 -32.86 -15.45 15.83
N GLN A 66 -33.33 -14.99 16.99
CA GLN A 66 -32.93 -13.68 17.54
C GLN A 66 -31.42 -13.64 17.84
N VAL A 67 -30.90 -14.65 18.51
CA VAL A 67 -29.47 -14.77 18.81
C VAL A 67 -28.66 -14.85 17.51
N ARG A 68 -29.07 -15.72 16.59
CA ARG A 68 -28.47 -15.91 15.28
C ARG A 68 -28.40 -14.60 14.49
N GLN A 69 -29.48 -13.83 14.48
CA GLN A 69 -29.54 -12.56 13.74
C GLN A 69 -28.50 -11.58 14.25
N VAL A 70 -28.40 -11.39 15.57
CA VAL A 70 -27.41 -10.47 16.17
C VAL A 70 -25.98 -10.86 15.80
N VAL A 71 -25.66 -12.16 15.90
CA VAL A 71 -24.31 -12.63 15.55
C VAL A 71 -24.05 -12.41 14.06
N ARG A 72 -24.99 -12.80 13.21
CA ARG A 72 -24.83 -12.64 11.75
C ARG A 72 -24.73 -11.17 11.32
N ASP A 73 -25.50 -10.28 11.95
CA ASP A 73 -25.43 -8.84 11.66
C ASP A 73 -24.06 -8.25 12.01
N VAL A 74 -23.38 -8.76 13.04
CA VAL A 74 -22.02 -8.32 13.40
C VAL A 74 -20.99 -8.91 12.43
N PHE A 75 -21.09 -10.20 12.08
CA PHE A 75 -20.05 -10.88 11.31
C PHE A 75 -20.20 -10.75 9.79
N PHE A 76 -21.39 -10.40 9.28
CA PHE A 76 -21.66 -10.29 7.84
C PHE A 76 -22.09 -8.90 7.38
N SER A 77 -22.12 -7.88 8.26
CA SER A 77 -22.50 -6.51 7.88
C SER A 77 -21.43 -5.75 7.13
N ASP A 78 -20.15 -6.06 7.38
CA ASP A 78 -18.99 -5.45 6.70
C ASP A 78 -18.30 -6.49 5.81
N SER A 79 -18.34 -6.28 4.51
CA SER A 79 -17.91 -7.26 3.51
C SER A 79 -16.42 -7.61 3.51
N ASP A 80 -15.56 -6.88 4.21
CA ASP A 80 -14.11 -7.08 4.14
C ASP A 80 -13.42 -7.44 5.47
N SER A 81 -14.00 -7.09 6.62
CA SER A 81 -13.26 -7.17 7.89
C SER A 81 -13.51 -8.44 8.71
N SER A 82 -14.57 -9.20 8.42
CA SER A 82 -15.02 -10.33 9.26
C SER A 82 -14.97 -11.70 8.58
N GLN A 83 -14.54 -11.79 7.32
CA GLN A 83 -14.55 -13.04 6.54
C GLN A 83 -13.68 -14.17 7.14
N ASP A 84 -12.70 -13.83 8.00
CA ASP A 84 -11.78 -14.82 8.57
C ASP A 84 -12.05 -15.12 10.04
N LEU A 85 -13.08 -14.48 10.64
CA LEU A 85 -13.43 -14.69 12.03
C LEU A 85 -14.50 -15.77 12.16
N TYR A 86 -14.34 -16.67 13.13
CA TYR A 86 -15.42 -17.54 13.59
C TYR A 86 -15.97 -17.06 14.92
N CYS A 87 -17.19 -17.50 15.26
CA CYS A 87 -17.86 -17.18 16.50
C CYS A 87 -18.56 -18.41 17.05
N VAL A 88 -18.38 -18.64 18.34
CA VAL A 88 -19.05 -19.71 19.08
C VAL A 88 -19.61 -19.13 20.38
N LEU A 89 -20.83 -19.51 20.71
CA LEU A 89 -21.46 -19.19 21.99
C LEU A 89 -21.59 -20.43 22.84
N TYR A 90 -21.11 -20.36 24.06
CA TYR A 90 -21.15 -21.45 25.06
C TYR A 90 -22.02 -21.12 26.27
N LYS A 91 -22.61 -22.15 26.84
CA LYS A 91 -23.12 -22.16 28.22
C LYS A 91 -22.32 -23.13 29.06
N VAL A 92 -22.19 -22.74 30.33
CA VAL A 92 -21.58 -23.62 31.33
C VAL A 92 -22.65 -23.89 32.40
N LYS A 93 -22.98 -25.16 32.61
CA LYS A 93 -23.92 -25.61 33.62
C LYS A 93 -23.36 -26.85 34.31
N ASP A 94 -23.24 -26.79 35.63
CA ASP A 94 -22.75 -27.89 36.46
C ASP A 94 -21.40 -28.45 36.01
N GLY A 95 -20.46 -27.58 35.59
CA GLY A 95 -19.15 -27.98 35.08
C GLY A 95 -19.15 -28.55 33.64
N THR A 96 -20.31 -28.60 32.99
CA THR A 96 -20.43 -29.06 31.60
C THR A 96 -20.56 -27.88 30.68
N VAL A 97 -19.71 -27.85 29.64
CA VAL A 97 -19.74 -26.85 28.57
C VAL A 97 -20.63 -27.34 27.44
N THR A 98 -21.55 -26.50 27.01
CA THR A 98 -22.46 -26.80 25.88
C THR A 98 -22.43 -25.67 24.85
N LEU A 99 -22.38 -26.06 23.57
CA LEU A 99 -22.53 -25.16 22.43
C LEU A 99 -23.98 -24.69 22.32
N VAL A 100 -24.17 -23.40 22.16
CA VAL A 100 -25.48 -22.80 21.91
C VAL A 100 -25.61 -22.35 20.47
N TYR A 101 -24.53 -21.77 19.93
CA TYR A 101 -24.54 -21.24 18.57
C TYR A 101 -23.12 -21.26 17.97
N THR A 102 -23.05 -21.55 16.67
CA THR A 102 -21.86 -21.30 15.83
C THR A 102 -22.29 -20.64 14.53
N LEU A 103 -21.38 -20.03 13.78
CA LEU A 103 -21.69 -19.45 12.47
C LEU A 103 -22.17 -20.52 11.46
N GLU A 104 -21.84 -21.80 11.69
CA GLU A 104 -22.27 -22.94 10.86
C GLU A 104 -23.63 -23.51 11.24
N ASP A 105 -24.35 -22.86 12.16
CA ASP A 105 -25.69 -23.28 12.64
C ASP A 105 -25.70 -24.72 13.20
N ILE A 106 -24.89 -25.00 14.21
CA ILE A 106 -24.90 -26.27 14.93
C ILE A 106 -26.06 -26.34 15.92
N CYS A 107 -26.51 -27.57 16.23
CA CYS A 107 -27.59 -27.84 17.15
C CYS A 107 -27.31 -27.26 18.54
N VAL A 108 -28.35 -26.66 19.18
CA VAL A 108 -28.31 -26.14 20.54
C VAL A 108 -28.04 -27.25 21.57
N ALA A 109 -27.35 -26.92 22.65
CA ALA A 109 -26.99 -27.81 23.73
C ALA A 109 -26.15 -29.02 23.28
N TYR A 110 -25.35 -28.84 22.24
CA TYR A 110 -24.39 -29.85 21.83
C TYR A 110 -23.25 -29.94 22.85
N PRO A 111 -22.98 -31.13 23.43
CA PRO A 111 -21.91 -31.29 24.39
C PRO A 111 -20.57 -30.94 23.75
N TYR A 112 -19.76 -30.19 24.49
CA TYR A 112 -18.42 -29.85 24.04
C TYR A 112 -17.40 -30.60 24.91
N ASP A 113 -16.45 -31.29 24.29
CA ASP A 113 -15.50 -32.18 24.97
C ASP A 113 -14.38 -31.43 25.71
N TRP A 114 -14.56 -30.14 25.98
CA TRP A 114 -13.58 -29.39 26.76
C TRP A 114 -13.83 -29.56 28.24
N GLU A 115 -12.78 -29.95 28.97
CA GLU A 115 -12.78 -29.91 30.41
C GLU A 115 -12.99 -28.47 30.87
N TYR A 116 -13.92 -28.24 31.77
CA TYR A 116 -14.19 -26.91 32.33
C TYR A 116 -13.19 -26.56 33.44
N GLU A 117 -12.91 -27.52 34.31
CA GLU A 117 -12.06 -27.35 35.50
C GLU A 117 -10.60 -27.15 35.07
N GLY A 118 -9.97 -26.08 35.61
CA GLY A 118 -8.59 -25.73 35.34
C GLY A 118 -8.32 -25.13 33.96
N THR A 119 -9.39 -24.76 33.23
CA THR A 119 -9.28 -24.14 31.89
C THR A 119 -9.56 -22.66 31.93
N ASP A 120 -9.28 -22.04 30.80
CA ASP A 120 -9.53 -20.64 30.53
C ASP A 120 -11.01 -20.26 30.60
N LEU A 121 -11.92 -21.21 30.31
CA LEU A 121 -13.36 -21.00 30.43
C LEU A 121 -13.78 -20.77 31.90
N GLN A 122 -13.17 -21.52 32.83
CA GLN A 122 -13.39 -21.32 34.28
C GLN A 122 -12.91 -19.94 34.68
N GLU A 123 -11.72 -19.50 34.24
CA GLU A 123 -11.22 -18.16 34.59
C GLU A 123 -12.11 -17.04 34.06
N VAL A 124 -12.64 -17.18 32.84
CA VAL A 124 -13.58 -16.18 32.28
C VAL A 124 -14.89 -16.14 33.08
N MET A 125 -15.42 -17.29 33.45
CA MET A 125 -16.67 -17.36 34.27
C MET A 125 -16.48 -16.82 35.68
N GLU A 126 -15.35 -17.09 36.33
CA GLU A 126 -15.10 -16.65 37.71
C GLU A 126 -14.61 -15.21 37.78
N GLN A 127 -13.68 -14.81 36.91
CA GLN A 127 -13.10 -13.46 36.94
C GLN A 127 -13.92 -12.45 36.16
N GLY A 128 -14.74 -12.91 35.21
CA GLY A 128 -15.54 -12.04 34.34
C GLY A 128 -14.72 -11.17 33.41
N ALA A 129 -13.48 -11.58 33.08
CA ALA A 129 -12.55 -10.87 32.25
C ALA A 129 -12.40 -11.54 30.91
N THR A 130 -12.25 -10.73 29.85
CA THR A 130 -11.89 -11.24 28.51
C THR A 130 -10.45 -11.74 28.51
N LYS A 131 -10.23 -12.94 28.00
CA LYS A 131 -8.93 -13.58 27.89
C LYS A 131 -8.60 -13.86 26.42
N THR A 132 -7.32 -13.85 26.08
CA THR A 132 -6.80 -14.10 24.74
C THR A 132 -5.96 -15.36 24.75
N TYR A 133 -6.13 -16.20 23.75
CA TYR A 133 -5.48 -17.50 23.67
C TYR A 133 -4.93 -17.76 22.27
N ALA A 134 -3.91 -18.63 22.23
CA ALA A 134 -3.46 -19.25 21.00
C ALA A 134 -3.34 -20.77 21.28
N THR A 135 -3.96 -21.56 20.44
CA THR A 135 -3.90 -23.03 20.56
C THR A 135 -3.38 -23.67 19.28
N ASN A 136 -2.76 -24.81 19.45
CA ASN A 136 -2.34 -25.66 18.34
C ASN A 136 -2.82 -27.09 18.63
N SER A 137 -3.86 -27.51 17.93
CA SER A 137 -4.53 -28.80 18.12
C SER A 137 -4.51 -29.63 16.84
N SER A 138 -5.02 -30.86 16.92
CA SER A 138 -5.25 -31.71 15.76
C SER A 138 -6.23 -31.10 14.73
N SER A 139 -7.10 -30.18 15.19
CA SER A 139 -8.08 -29.46 14.35
C SER A 139 -7.51 -28.20 13.67
N GLY A 140 -6.29 -27.79 14.04
CA GLY A 140 -5.64 -26.59 13.50
C GLY A 140 -5.00 -25.73 14.58
N SER A 141 -4.42 -24.62 14.13
CA SER A 141 -3.85 -23.58 14.99
C SER A 141 -4.78 -22.38 14.96
N PHE A 142 -5.22 -21.95 16.11
CA PHE A 142 -6.19 -20.85 16.25
C PHE A 142 -5.70 -19.80 17.23
N VAL A 143 -6.03 -18.56 16.94
CA VAL A 143 -5.96 -17.42 17.86
C VAL A 143 -7.39 -17.04 18.18
N PHE A 144 -7.73 -16.88 19.45
CA PHE A 144 -9.09 -16.56 19.85
C PHE A 144 -9.15 -15.85 21.19
N ILE A 145 -10.30 -15.28 21.45
CA ILE A 145 -10.64 -14.68 22.73
C ILE A 145 -11.88 -15.37 23.32
N HIS A 146 -11.89 -15.51 24.64
CA HIS A 146 -13.08 -15.79 25.41
C HIS A 146 -13.54 -14.54 26.13
N SER A 147 -14.81 -14.18 25.98
CA SER A 147 -15.41 -13.04 26.66
C SER A 147 -16.72 -13.45 27.35
N PRO A 148 -17.01 -12.94 28.57
CA PRO A 148 -18.23 -13.28 29.27
C PRO A 148 -19.45 -12.61 28.62
N ILE A 149 -20.54 -13.38 28.51
CA ILE A 149 -21.87 -12.88 28.15
C ILE A 149 -22.59 -12.59 29.48
N ARG A 150 -23.09 -11.37 29.64
CA ARG A 150 -23.76 -10.95 30.85
C ARG A 150 -25.24 -10.67 30.59
N ASP A 151 -26.05 -10.93 31.61
CA ASP A 151 -27.45 -10.51 31.63
C ASP A 151 -27.60 -9.04 32.05
N LYS A 152 -28.86 -8.60 32.17
CA LYS A 152 -29.20 -7.21 32.62
C LYS A 152 -28.81 -6.94 34.06
N SER A 153 -28.67 -7.95 34.91
CA SER A 153 -28.21 -7.86 36.28
C SER A 153 -26.69 -7.80 36.42
N GLY A 154 -25.97 -8.14 35.36
CA GLY A 154 -24.54 -8.22 35.35
C GLY A 154 -23.98 -9.63 35.59
N ASP A 155 -24.86 -10.63 35.81
CA ASP A 155 -24.47 -12.01 36.01
C ASP A 155 -23.99 -12.66 34.70
N ILE A 156 -22.96 -13.51 34.80
CA ILE A 156 -22.43 -14.16 33.64
C ILE A 156 -23.32 -15.37 33.30
N ILE A 157 -23.90 -15.35 32.10
CA ILE A 157 -24.83 -16.36 31.59
C ILE A 157 -24.24 -17.27 30.51
N GLY A 158 -23.03 -16.98 30.06
CA GLY A 158 -22.33 -17.75 29.06
C GLY A 158 -21.01 -17.11 28.63
N ILE A 159 -20.39 -17.69 27.61
CA ILE A 159 -19.13 -17.24 27.07
C ILE A 159 -19.28 -17.12 25.55
N ILE A 160 -18.72 -16.08 24.98
CA ILE A 160 -18.49 -15.96 23.55
C ILE A 160 -17.03 -16.21 23.25
N GLU A 161 -16.77 -17.09 22.29
CA GLU A 161 -15.47 -17.26 21.66
C GLU A 161 -15.52 -16.63 20.28
N VAL A 162 -14.55 -15.78 20.00
CA VAL A 162 -14.29 -15.23 18.68
C VAL A 162 -12.84 -15.51 18.34
N GLY A 163 -12.59 -16.07 17.17
CA GLY A 163 -11.24 -16.41 16.82
C GLY A 163 -11.00 -16.46 15.30
N THR A 164 -9.73 -16.69 14.98
CA THR A 164 -9.21 -16.76 13.61
C THR A 164 -8.32 -17.99 13.45
N ASP A 165 -8.40 -18.65 12.29
CA ASP A 165 -7.46 -19.69 11.93
C ASP A 165 -6.07 -19.08 11.65
N MET A 166 -5.05 -19.56 12.35
CA MET A 166 -3.65 -19.15 12.16
C MET A 166 -3.13 -19.46 10.75
N ASN A 167 -3.69 -20.44 10.05
CA ASN A 167 -3.30 -20.73 8.68
C ASN A 167 -3.69 -19.58 7.75
N SER A 168 -4.87 -19.03 7.93
CA SER A 168 -5.32 -17.85 7.15
C SER A 168 -4.46 -16.62 7.46
N LEU A 169 -4.10 -16.38 8.72
CA LEU A 169 -3.18 -15.33 9.13
C LEU A 169 -1.77 -15.54 8.55
N THR A 170 -1.29 -16.79 8.55
CA THR A 170 0.02 -17.13 8.00
C THR A 170 0.06 -16.93 6.48
N GLU A 171 -1.00 -17.29 5.78
CA GLU A 171 -1.12 -17.11 4.34
C GLU A 171 -1.14 -15.62 3.98
N LYS A 172 -1.96 -14.82 4.65
CA LYS A 172 -1.96 -13.34 4.50
C LYS A 172 -0.60 -12.73 4.84
N SER A 173 0.03 -13.16 5.93
CA SER A 173 1.37 -12.74 6.30
C SER A 173 2.40 -13.08 5.22
N ARG A 174 2.31 -14.26 4.60
CA ARG A 174 3.17 -14.69 3.50
C ARG A 174 2.96 -13.83 2.25
N GLU A 175 1.73 -13.52 1.87
CA GLU A 175 1.44 -12.64 0.73
C GLU A 175 2.04 -11.25 0.94
N ILE A 176 1.87 -10.67 2.12
CA ILE A 176 2.45 -9.38 2.48
C ILE A 176 3.99 -9.47 2.48
N GLN A 177 4.57 -10.55 3.01
CA GLN A 177 6.01 -10.78 3.00
C GLN A 177 6.56 -10.84 1.57
N VAL A 178 5.93 -11.58 0.67
CA VAL A 178 6.32 -11.66 -0.74
C VAL A 178 6.23 -10.29 -1.39
N SER A 179 5.15 -9.54 -1.17
CA SER A 179 4.97 -8.18 -1.67
C SER A 179 6.07 -7.23 -1.16
N LEU A 180 6.40 -7.28 0.13
CA LEU A 180 7.49 -6.49 0.71
C LEU A 180 8.85 -6.83 0.11
N ILE A 181 9.14 -8.12 -0.12
CA ILE A 181 10.38 -8.56 -0.75
C ILE A 181 10.47 -8.04 -2.19
N ILE A 182 9.38 -8.15 -2.96
CA ILE A 182 9.32 -7.64 -4.34
C ILE A 182 9.55 -6.12 -4.36
N ASN A 183 8.88 -5.38 -3.49
CA ASN A 183 9.05 -3.92 -3.38
C ASN A 183 10.48 -3.55 -2.98
N LEU A 184 11.09 -4.29 -2.05
CA LEU A 184 12.47 -4.07 -1.64
C LEU A 184 13.45 -4.31 -2.80
N ILE A 185 13.25 -5.38 -3.57
CA ILE A 185 14.05 -5.65 -4.77
C ILE A 185 13.89 -4.53 -5.79
N ALA A 186 12.67 -4.05 -6.03
CA ALA A 186 12.41 -2.93 -6.93
C ALA A 186 13.15 -1.66 -6.47
N ILE A 187 13.06 -1.30 -5.19
CA ILE A 187 13.79 -0.15 -4.61
C ILE A 187 15.30 -0.32 -4.78
N MET A 188 15.84 -1.53 -4.57
CA MET A 188 17.27 -1.79 -4.76
C MET A 188 17.70 -1.62 -6.22
N VAL A 189 16.89 -2.08 -7.16
CA VAL A 189 17.17 -1.91 -8.60
C VAL A 189 17.20 -0.43 -8.96
N VAL A 190 16.23 0.35 -8.51
CA VAL A 190 16.16 1.81 -8.74
C VAL A 190 17.39 2.51 -8.12
N PHE A 191 17.75 2.17 -6.89
CA PHE A 191 18.92 2.73 -6.22
C PHE A 191 20.23 2.39 -6.96
N PHE A 192 20.34 1.17 -7.45
CA PHE A 192 21.49 0.73 -8.24
C PHE A 192 21.60 1.51 -9.55
N MET A 193 20.50 1.67 -10.28
CA MET A 193 20.45 2.48 -11.50
C MET A 193 20.83 3.94 -11.24
N LEU A 194 20.27 4.55 -10.20
CA LEU A 194 20.61 5.92 -9.78
C LEU A 194 22.10 6.06 -9.46
N THR A 195 22.68 5.08 -8.77
CA THR A 195 24.12 5.08 -8.44
C THR A 195 24.97 5.06 -9.69
N PHE A 196 24.63 4.24 -10.70
CA PHE A 196 25.31 4.24 -11.98
C PHE A 196 25.22 5.58 -12.70
N GLU A 197 24.04 6.17 -12.75
CA GLU A 197 23.82 7.46 -13.39
C GLU A 197 24.62 8.59 -12.71
N VAL A 198 24.70 8.57 -11.39
CA VAL A 198 25.56 9.52 -10.63
C VAL A 198 27.05 9.32 -10.93
N ILE A 199 27.52 8.07 -11.03
CA ILE A 199 28.92 7.78 -11.39
C ILE A 199 29.23 8.30 -12.80
N TYR A 200 28.34 8.07 -13.77
CA TYR A 200 28.50 8.61 -15.13
C TYR A 200 28.48 10.14 -15.16
N PHE A 201 27.61 10.77 -14.37
CA PHE A 201 27.58 12.21 -14.25
C PHE A 201 28.88 12.80 -13.68
N ILE A 202 29.45 12.16 -12.65
CA ILE A 202 30.74 12.57 -12.06
C ILE A 202 31.85 12.45 -13.09
N LYS A 203 31.91 11.32 -13.84
CA LYS A 203 32.88 11.14 -14.93
C LYS A 203 32.72 12.21 -16.01
N GLY A 204 31.51 12.51 -16.42
CA GLY A 204 31.20 13.58 -17.38
C GLY A 204 31.65 14.96 -16.91
N ARG A 205 31.47 15.28 -15.60
CA ARG A 205 31.98 16.53 -15.02
C ARG A 205 33.51 16.60 -14.99
N GLN A 206 34.16 15.49 -14.71
CA GLN A 206 35.65 15.42 -14.72
C GLN A 206 36.16 15.63 -16.17
N GLU A 207 35.56 14.97 -17.14
CA GLU A 207 35.90 15.13 -18.56
C GLU A 207 35.66 16.56 -19.05
N LEU A 208 34.57 17.20 -18.63
CA LEU A 208 34.31 18.61 -18.95
C LEU A 208 35.39 19.54 -18.41
N LYS A 209 35.88 19.28 -17.17
CA LYS A 209 36.99 20.06 -16.59
C LYS A 209 38.27 19.87 -17.39
N ARG A 210 38.59 18.62 -17.79
CA ARG A 210 39.77 18.28 -18.61
C ARG A 210 39.72 18.99 -19.97
N ARG A 211 38.60 18.87 -20.70
CA ARG A 211 38.42 19.52 -22.02
C ARG A 211 38.55 21.05 -21.96
N LYS A 212 38.08 21.66 -20.86
CA LYS A 212 38.24 23.11 -20.65
C LYS A 212 39.69 23.52 -20.42
N GLN A 213 40.50 22.67 -19.83
CA GLN A 213 41.92 22.94 -19.57
C GLN A 213 42.79 22.71 -20.78
N GLU A 214 42.51 21.65 -21.56
CA GLU A 214 43.38 21.22 -22.67
C GLU A 214 43.05 21.93 -24.00
N GLU A 215 41.77 22.20 -24.31
CA GLU A 215 41.35 22.63 -25.65
C GLU A 215 40.57 23.95 -25.71
N ASN A 216 40.35 24.64 -24.63
CA ASN A 216 39.41 25.76 -24.56
C ASN A 216 37.99 25.43 -25.14
N ASN A 217 37.67 24.15 -25.22
CA ASN A 217 36.46 23.63 -25.84
C ASN A 217 35.38 23.47 -24.77
N SER A 218 34.29 24.23 -24.88
CA SER A 218 33.18 24.27 -23.92
C SER A 218 32.04 23.31 -24.26
N ARG A 219 32.24 22.35 -25.17
CA ARG A 219 31.20 21.34 -25.51
C ARG A 219 30.93 20.43 -24.33
N LEU A 220 29.63 20.16 -24.10
CA LEU A 220 29.21 19.28 -23.02
C LEU A 220 29.56 17.82 -23.36
N PRO A 221 30.19 17.08 -22.43
CA PRO A 221 30.46 15.66 -22.62
C PRO A 221 29.17 14.85 -22.73
N VAL A 222 29.21 13.79 -23.52
CA VAL A 222 28.06 12.90 -23.81
C VAL A 222 27.50 12.25 -22.54
N GLU A 223 28.34 12.02 -21.55
CA GLU A 223 27.98 11.44 -20.24
C GLU A 223 26.99 12.31 -19.43
N ILE A 224 27.03 13.63 -19.63
CA ILE A 224 26.10 14.55 -18.94
C ILE A 224 24.69 14.43 -19.52
N PHE A 225 24.57 14.22 -20.83
CA PHE A 225 23.26 14.03 -21.48
C PHE A 225 22.56 12.79 -20.94
N ARG A 226 23.31 11.72 -20.70
CA ARG A 226 22.81 10.49 -20.14
C ARG A 226 22.02 10.73 -18.82
N PHE A 227 22.64 11.43 -17.89
CA PHE A 227 22.03 11.73 -16.60
C PHE A 227 20.77 12.61 -16.73
N ILE A 228 20.81 13.64 -17.58
CA ILE A 228 19.67 14.52 -17.81
C ILE A 228 18.47 13.74 -18.38
N VAL A 229 18.71 12.92 -19.41
CA VAL A 229 17.68 12.10 -20.04
C VAL A 229 17.09 11.12 -19.04
N PHE A 230 17.94 10.43 -18.27
CA PHE A 230 17.49 9.53 -17.21
C PHE A 230 16.55 10.23 -16.23
N LEU A 231 16.94 11.36 -15.66
CA LEU A 231 16.11 12.09 -14.69
C LEU A 231 14.77 12.51 -15.29
N VAL A 232 14.76 13.02 -16.53
CA VAL A 232 13.52 13.43 -17.19
C VAL A 232 12.57 12.25 -17.32
N PHE A 233 13.03 11.12 -17.85
CA PHE A 233 12.18 9.93 -18.01
C PHE A 233 11.77 9.33 -16.68
N PHE A 234 12.67 9.28 -15.70
CA PHE A 234 12.36 8.78 -14.35
C PHE A 234 11.23 9.60 -13.70
N PHE A 235 11.36 10.91 -13.62
CA PHE A 235 10.33 11.75 -13.02
C PHE A 235 9.03 11.76 -13.81
N THR A 236 9.09 11.72 -15.14
CA THR A 236 7.90 11.67 -15.98
C THR A 236 7.12 10.36 -15.73
N ASN A 237 7.79 9.21 -15.73
CA ASN A 237 7.12 7.92 -15.54
C ASN A 237 6.64 7.72 -14.09
N LEU A 238 7.43 8.12 -13.11
CA LEU A 238 6.99 8.11 -11.70
C LEU A 238 5.70 8.93 -11.51
N THR A 239 5.62 10.08 -12.15
CA THR A 239 4.43 10.93 -12.05
C THR A 239 3.26 10.41 -12.88
N CYS A 240 3.51 9.81 -14.05
CA CYS A 240 2.47 9.18 -14.88
C CYS A 240 1.78 8.01 -14.18
N ALA A 241 2.50 7.22 -13.37
CA ALA A 241 1.93 6.11 -12.62
C ALA A 241 0.99 6.59 -11.48
N ILE A 242 1.37 7.66 -10.79
CA ILE A 242 0.65 8.14 -9.60
C ILE A 242 -0.46 9.15 -9.97
N LEU A 243 -0.25 9.95 -11.02
CA LEU A 243 -1.14 11.06 -11.39
C LEU A 243 -2.61 10.65 -11.61
N PRO A 244 -2.94 9.56 -12.32
CA PRO A 244 -4.34 9.17 -12.54
C PRO A 244 -5.07 8.84 -11.22
N ILE A 245 -4.42 8.08 -10.34
CA ILE A 245 -4.99 7.68 -9.04
C ILE A 245 -5.20 8.90 -8.16
N TYR A 246 -4.20 9.79 -8.10
CA TYR A 246 -4.27 11.02 -7.31
C TYR A 246 -5.32 11.99 -7.83
N ALA A 247 -5.39 12.20 -9.15
CA ALA A 247 -6.40 13.04 -9.80
C ALA A 247 -7.81 12.51 -9.58
N MET A 248 -8.02 11.19 -9.65
CA MET A 248 -9.32 10.55 -9.38
C MET A 248 -9.77 10.80 -7.95
N LYS A 249 -8.90 10.56 -6.96
CA LYS A 249 -9.19 10.77 -5.54
C LYS A 249 -9.53 12.24 -5.19
N ILE A 250 -8.93 13.20 -5.91
CA ILE A 250 -9.28 14.62 -5.76
C ILE A 250 -10.62 14.92 -6.41
N SER A 251 -10.86 14.39 -7.63
CA SER A 251 -12.08 14.63 -8.41
C SER A 251 -13.34 14.10 -7.73
N GLU A 252 -13.25 12.96 -7.03
CA GLU A 252 -14.38 12.39 -6.27
C GLU A 252 -14.91 13.32 -5.19
N LYS A 253 -14.04 14.20 -4.66
CA LYS A 253 -14.39 15.18 -3.63
C LYS A 253 -14.91 16.51 -4.21
N MET A 254 -14.88 16.66 -5.53
CA MET A 254 -15.27 17.89 -6.21
C MET A 254 -16.52 17.65 -7.07
N SER A 255 -17.52 18.51 -6.91
CA SER A 255 -18.68 18.53 -7.79
C SER A 255 -18.55 19.69 -8.77
N VAL A 256 -18.34 19.39 -10.04
CA VAL A 256 -18.34 20.36 -11.13
C VAL A 256 -19.52 20.04 -12.06
N GLN A 257 -20.41 21.02 -12.24
CA GLN A 257 -21.59 20.84 -13.08
C GLN A 257 -21.22 20.36 -14.50
N GLY A 258 -21.77 19.23 -14.91
CA GLY A 258 -21.61 18.68 -16.26
C GLY A 258 -20.37 17.80 -16.48
N LEU A 259 -19.51 17.60 -15.47
CA LEU A 259 -18.32 16.76 -15.58
C LEU A 259 -18.37 15.60 -14.57
N SER A 260 -18.17 14.37 -15.06
CA SER A 260 -17.98 13.22 -14.17
C SER A 260 -16.59 13.28 -13.49
N PRO A 261 -16.41 12.68 -12.30
CA PRO A 261 -15.09 12.60 -11.64
C PRO A 261 -13.99 12.03 -12.55
N ALA A 262 -14.31 11.03 -13.35
CA ALA A 262 -13.38 10.44 -14.30
C ALA A 262 -12.95 11.41 -15.41
N MET A 263 -13.89 12.21 -15.95
CA MET A 263 -13.56 13.26 -16.92
C MET A 263 -12.69 14.34 -16.32
N LEU A 264 -13.00 14.77 -15.09
CA LEU A 264 -12.23 15.79 -14.39
C LEU A 264 -10.81 15.30 -14.07
N ALA A 265 -10.66 14.02 -13.71
CA ALA A 265 -9.36 13.40 -13.47
C ALA A 265 -8.49 13.28 -14.73
N ALA A 266 -9.10 13.16 -15.91
CA ALA A 266 -8.39 13.09 -17.19
C ALA A 266 -7.78 14.44 -17.61
N VAL A 267 -8.28 15.57 -17.11
CA VAL A 267 -7.85 16.91 -17.52
C VAL A 267 -6.35 17.16 -17.27
N PRO A 268 -5.78 16.90 -16.07
CA PRO A 268 -4.35 17.09 -15.85
C PRO A 268 -3.49 16.20 -16.73
N ILE A 269 -3.89 14.94 -16.96
CA ILE A 269 -3.14 13.99 -17.79
C ILE A 269 -3.08 14.49 -19.23
N SER A 270 -4.22 14.86 -19.79
CA SER A 270 -4.31 15.41 -21.14
C SER A 270 -3.54 16.71 -21.29
N ALA A 271 -3.58 17.59 -20.26
CA ALA A 271 -2.86 18.85 -20.24
C ALA A 271 -1.33 18.65 -20.29
N GLU A 272 -0.80 17.65 -19.56
CA GLU A 272 0.64 17.34 -19.55
C GLU A 272 1.12 16.89 -20.95
N VAL A 273 0.40 15.95 -21.56
CA VAL A 273 0.74 15.43 -22.89
C VAL A 273 0.62 16.52 -23.95
N LEU A 274 -0.46 17.27 -23.93
CA LEU A 274 -0.69 18.36 -24.89
C LEU A 274 0.36 19.45 -24.77
N SER A 275 0.67 19.90 -23.56
CA SER A 275 1.70 20.89 -23.28
C SER A 275 3.07 20.38 -23.77
N GLY A 276 3.44 19.13 -23.48
CA GLY A 276 4.67 18.52 -23.93
C GLY A 276 4.80 18.51 -25.46
N ALA A 277 3.74 18.13 -26.14
CA ALA A 277 3.71 18.13 -27.61
C ALA A 277 3.86 19.54 -28.20
N ILE A 278 3.12 20.53 -27.68
CA ILE A 278 3.18 21.94 -28.13
C ILE A 278 4.59 22.50 -27.92
N PHE A 279 5.16 22.33 -26.73
CA PHE A 279 6.47 22.89 -26.39
C PHE A 279 7.62 22.11 -27.06
N SER A 280 7.46 20.86 -27.37
CA SER A 280 8.39 20.11 -28.22
C SER A 280 8.37 20.67 -29.66
N ALA A 281 7.20 20.95 -30.23
CA ALA A 281 7.07 21.52 -31.57
C ALA A 281 7.60 22.96 -31.65
N LEU A 282 7.32 23.79 -30.64
CA LEU A 282 7.76 25.19 -30.59
C LEU A 282 9.17 25.36 -30.00
N GLY A 283 9.71 24.33 -29.39
CA GLY A 283 10.96 24.36 -28.63
C GLY A 283 12.17 24.82 -29.43
N GLY A 284 12.22 24.52 -30.74
CA GLY A 284 13.28 25.02 -31.64
C GLY A 284 13.35 26.54 -31.67
N LYS A 285 12.20 27.23 -31.72
CA LYS A 285 12.13 28.72 -31.66
C LYS A 285 12.55 29.23 -30.29
N VAL A 286 12.14 28.54 -29.21
CA VAL A 286 12.51 28.89 -27.85
C VAL A 286 14.02 28.77 -27.64
N ILE A 287 14.60 27.67 -28.07
CA ILE A 287 16.04 27.40 -27.94
C ILE A 287 16.85 28.41 -28.75
N HIS A 288 16.41 28.70 -29.99
CA HIS A 288 17.10 29.69 -30.83
C HIS A 288 17.09 31.08 -30.18
N LYS A 289 15.96 31.51 -29.57
CA LYS A 289 15.82 32.82 -28.94
C LYS A 289 16.56 32.94 -27.60
N LEU A 290 16.49 31.92 -26.76
CA LEU A 290 17.06 31.94 -25.40
C LEU A 290 18.51 31.44 -25.34
N GLY A 291 18.91 30.62 -26.30
CA GLY A 291 20.15 29.86 -26.27
C GLY A 291 20.06 28.60 -25.37
N ALA A 292 20.93 27.62 -25.64
CA ALA A 292 20.89 26.32 -24.97
C ALA A 292 20.95 26.40 -23.44
N LYS A 293 21.88 27.17 -22.87
CA LYS A 293 22.06 27.28 -21.39
C LYS A 293 20.83 27.83 -20.68
N ARG A 294 20.23 28.88 -21.24
CA ARG A 294 19.01 29.49 -20.64
C ARG A 294 17.81 28.57 -20.81
N SER A 295 17.70 27.87 -21.93
CA SER A 295 16.62 26.90 -22.16
C SER A 295 16.67 25.76 -21.15
N VAL A 296 17.85 25.20 -20.83
CA VAL A 296 18.02 24.19 -19.76
C VAL A 296 17.56 24.75 -18.41
N PHE A 297 17.99 25.97 -18.09
CA PHE A 297 17.62 26.60 -16.81
C PHE A 297 16.11 26.82 -16.70
N VAL A 298 15.49 27.40 -17.72
CA VAL A 298 14.03 27.64 -17.74
C VAL A 298 13.27 26.32 -17.66
N SER A 299 13.65 25.30 -18.43
CA SER A 299 13.02 23.97 -18.36
C SER A 299 13.16 23.34 -16.98
N SER A 300 14.33 23.45 -16.34
CA SER A 300 14.53 22.94 -14.98
C SER A 300 13.65 23.66 -13.94
N VAL A 301 13.50 24.99 -14.07
CA VAL A 301 12.60 25.78 -13.21
C VAL A 301 11.14 25.34 -13.41
N LEU A 302 10.70 25.16 -14.68
CA LEU A 302 9.34 24.69 -14.98
C LEU A 302 9.07 23.30 -14.41
N LEU A 303 10.02 22.37 -14.54
CA LEU A 303 9.93 21.02 -13.98
C LEU A 303 9.84 21.07 -12.45
N THR A 304 10.71 21.85 -11.79
CA THR A 304 10.72 21.96 -10.32
C THR A 304 9.43 22.61 -9.80
N ALA A 305 8.98 23.69 -10.43
CA ALA A 305 7.74 24.36 -10.06
C ALA A 305 6.52 23.46 -10.30
N GLY A 306 6.49 22.72 -11.42
CA GLY A 306 5.45 21.75 -11.71
C GLY A 306 5.39 20.64 -10.65
N LEU A 307 6.51 20.05 -10.29
CA LEU A 307 6.57 19.03 -9.23
C LEU A 307 6.12 19.58 -7.87
N GLY A 308 6.55 20.79 -7.52
CA GLY A 308 6.14 21.44 -6.27
C GLY A 308 4.62 21.67 -6.18
N LEU A 309 3.98 22.07 -7.27
CA LEU A 309 2.52 22.28 -7.31
C LEU A 309 1.71 20.99 -7.16
N ARG A 310 2.26 19.82 -7.49
CA ARG A 310 1.58 18.52 -7.32
C ARG A 310 1.30 18.13 -5.86
N VAL A 311 1.98 18.73 -4.92
CA VAL A 311 1.76 18.48 -3.49
C VAL A 311 0.39 19.02 -3.02
N VAL A 312 -0.15 20.03 -3.71
CA VAL A 312 -1.42 20.64 -3.32
C VAL A 312 -2.61 19.84 -3.88
N PRO A 313 -3.53 19.34 -3.03
CA PRO A 313 -4.68 18.53 -3.46
C PRO A 313 -5.79 19.38 -4.09
N ASN A 314 -5.51 20.00 -5.23
CA ASN A 314 -6.47 20.81 -5.99
C ASN A 314 -6.32 20.47 -7.47
N ILE A 315 -7.44 20.13 -8.14
CA ILE A 315 -7.43 19.67 -9.54
C ILE A 315 -6.93 20.74 -10.53
N TRP A 316 -7.22 22.01 -10.28
CA TRP A 316 -6.78 23.10 -11.13
C TRP A 316 -5.27 23.38 -10.98
N LEU A 317 -4.75 23.32 -9.74
CA LEU A 317 -3.32 23.41 -9.50
C LEU A 317 -2.58 22.18 -10.05
N LEU A 318 -3.19 21.01 -9.99
CA LEU A 318 -2.68 19.79 -10.59
C LEU A 318 -2.61 19.91 -12.12
N THR A 319 -3.62 20.53 -12.75
CA THR A 319 -3.64 20.83 -14.19
C THR A 319 -2.55 21.85 -14.56
N LEU A 320 -2.39 22.90 -13.77
CA LEU A 320 -1.32 23.88 -13.97
C LEU A 320 0.07 23.23 -13.83
N SER A 321 0.24 22.41 -12.80
CA SER A 321 1.44 21.59 -12.62
C SER A 321 1.76 20.74 -13.85
N ALA A 322 0.75 20.07 -14.40
CA ALA A 322 0.87 19.23 -15.59
C ALA A 322 1.29 20.05 -16.84
N LEU A 323 0.73 21.23 -17.02
CA LEU A 323 1.14 22.13 -18.11
C LEU A 323 2.60 22.57 -17.97
N LEU A 324 3.05 22.92 -16.77
CA LEU A 324 4.43 23.32 -16.51
C LEU A 324 5.41 22.16 -16.74
N LEU A 325 5.06 20.97 -16.28
CA LEU A 325 5.89 19.77 -16.48
C LEU A 325 5.98 19.41 -17.96
N GLY A 326 4.85 19.37 -18.67
CA GLY A 326 4.82 19.13 -20.10
C GLY A 326 5.69 20.12 -20.88
N ALA A 327 5.57 21.40 -20.59
CA ALA A 327 6.41 22.44 -21.22
C ALA A 327 7.91 22.22 -20.91
N GLY A 328 8.25 21.94 -19.65
CA GLY A 328 9.64 21.76 -19.23
C GLY A 328 10.32 20.56 -19.91
N TRP A 329 9.69 19.37 -19.88
CA TRP A 329 10.28 18.17 -20.49
C TRP A 329 10.26 18.24 -22.04
N GLY A 330 9.22 18.84 -22.65
CA GLY A 330 9.14 18.99 -24.10
C GLY A 330 10.31 19.79 -24.68
N VAL A 331 10.64 20.94 -24.07
CA VAL A 331 11.79 21.74 -24.47
C VAL A 331 13.11 21.04 -24.16
N LEU A 332 13.23 20.39 -23.00
CA LEU A 332 14.48 19.77 -22.56
C LEU A 332 14.87 18.56 -23.42
N LEU A 333 13.92 17.69 -23.79
CA LEU A 333 14.17 16.54 -24.66
C LEU A 333 14.55 16.98 -26.08
N LEU A 334 13.88 18.02 -26.62
CA LEU A 334 14.25 18.58 -27.92
C LEU A 334 15.67 19.14 -27.87
N LEU A 335 16.02 19.88 -26.81
CA LEU A 335 17.36 20.42 -26.65
C LEU A 335 18.43 19.34 -26.63
N VAL A 336 18.21 18.25 -25.88
CA VAL A 336 19.13 17.09 -25.86
C VAL A 336 19.31 16.51 -27.25
N ASN A 337 18.22 16.31 -28.00
CA ASN A 337 18.29 15.82 -29.36
C ASN A 337 19.07 16.75 -30.30
N LEU A 338 18.85 18.06 -30.23
CA LEU A 338 19.60 19.04 -31.01
C LEU A 338 21.10 19.02 -30.69
N MET A 339 21.44 18.91 -29.40
CA MET A 339 22.84 18.84 -28.96
C MET A 339 23.53 17.55 -29.46
N ILE A 340 22.78 16.43 -29.51
CA ILE A 340 23.32 15.17 -30.07
C ILE A 340 23.60 15.33 -31.57
N VAL A 341 22.72 15.99 -32.32
CA VAL A 341 22.90 16.23 -33.77
C VAL A 341 24.12 17.09 -34.06
N GLU A 342 24.49 18.02 -33.18
CA GLU A 342 25.66 18.90 -33.33
C GLU A 342 27.00 18.22 -32.97
N LEU A 343 26.98 16.98 -32.45
CA LEU A 343 28.20 16.23 -32.12
C LEU A 343 28.92 15.71 -33.37
N PRO A 344 30.25 15.48 -33.30
CA PRO A 344 30.98 14.76 -34.34
C PRO A 344 30.43 13.35 -34.53
N ASP A 345 30.52 12.79 -35.73
CA ASP A 345 29.91 11.50 -36.09
C ASP A 345 30.38 10.34 -35.17
N GLU A 346 31.62 10.35 -34.72
CA GLU A 346 32.17 9.37 -33.80
C GLU A 346 31.48 9.40 -32.42
N GLU A 347 31.11 10.60 -31.93
CA GLU A 347 30.43 10.77 -30.65
C GLU A 347 28.91 10.63 -30.76
N LYS A 348 28.31 10.86 -31.94
CA LYS A 348 26.86 10.77 -32.18
C LYS A 348 26.29 9.40 -31.83
N ASN A 349 26.89 8.34 -32.36
CA ASN A 349 26.42 6.98 -32.11
C ASN A 349 26.44 6.63 -30.63
N ARG A 350 27.48 7.07 -29.91
CA ARG A 350 27.61 6.88 -28.47
C ARG A 350 26.56 7.70 -27.69
N ALA A 351 26.29 8.92 -28.14
CA ALA A 351 25.27 9.79 -27.53
C ALA A 351 23.86 9.22 -27.72
N TYR A 352 23.51 8.70 -28.90
CA TYR A 352 22.24 8.03 -29.13
C TYR A 352 22.11 6.74 -28.33
N ALA A 353 23.17 5.95 -28.19
CA ALA A 353 23.17 4.77 -27.34
C ALA A 353 22.90 5.15 -25.86
N TYR A 354 23.55 6.20 -25.36
CA TYR A 354 23.31 6.72 -24.01
C TYR A 354 21.90 7.28 -23.84
N TYR A 355 21.38 8.01 -24.82
CA TYR A 355 20.00 8.48 -24.81
C TYR A 355 19.01 7.32 -24.69
N SER A 356 19.16 6.30 -25.55
CA SER A 356 18.28 5.13 -25.54
C SER A 356 18.34 4.35 -24.23
N VAL A 357 19.55 4.07 -23.72
CA VAL A 357 19.72 3.38 -22.44
C VAL A 357 19.13 4.18 -21.29
N SER A 358 19.36 5.50 -21.26
CA SER A 358 18.85 6.34 -20.16
C SER A 358 17.34 6.54 -20.20
N SER A 359 16.75 6.66 -21.41
CA SER A 359 15.30 6.74 -21.54
C SER A 359 14.62 5.43 -21.09
N LEU A 360 15.15 4.27 -21.51
CA LEU A 360 14.66 2.97 -21.08
C LEU A 360 14.86 2.75 -19.58
N SER A 361 16.02 3.09 -19.03
CA SER A 361 16.30 2.96 -17.60
C SER A 361 15.38 3.86 -16.77
N GLY A 362 15.21 5.14 -17.17
CA GLY A 362 14.33 6.07 -16.49
C GLY A 362 12.85 5.73 -16.61
N ALA A 363 12.44 5.09 -17.72
CA ALA A 363 11.05 4.69 -17.94
C ALA A 363 10.65 3.42 -17.16
N ASN A 364 11.61 2.56 -16.81
CA ASN A 364 11.36 1.27 -16.15
C ASN A 364 11.73 1.27 -14.65
N CYS A 365 12.17 2.40 -14.11
CA CYS A 365 12.34 2.63 -12.69
C CYS A 365 11.09 3.23 -12.06
#